data_df9bd996572103aae47a3e1e556f9e38
#
_entry.id   df9bd996572103aae47a3e1e556f9e38
#
_cell.length_a   1.000
_cell.length_b   1.000
_cell.length_c   1.000
_cell.angle_alpha   90.00
_cell.angle_beta   90.00
_cell.angle_gamma   90.00
#
_symmetry.space_group_name_H-M   'P 1'
#
loop_
_entity.id
_entity.type
_entity.pdbx_description
1 polymer ?
#
loop_
_entity_poly.entity_id
_entity_poly.type
_entity_poly.pdbx_seq_one_letter_code
_entity_poly.pdbx_strand_id
1 'polypeptide(L)'
;IKMWNLPEYYIYGIICAFQAQDIKIIGKCGSVINGQDCYDENGEEKFRGPMGIIFSQCEDITLQGYTFVNSANWSHQLDSCQNIIINNVKIKAGHDGFNLHHCSDIQISDCHLETGDDCVAGYDIRNLLVRDCYFNTACNVLRIGGNKLIFDHCKFVGPGHYPHRSTNSYNTHAVFKYYAICCDKIREDGNDIIIKNSEFEDVTKLLVYDHGNEQMMQH
;
A
#
# COMPACT_ATOMS: atom_id res chain seq x y z
N ILE A 1 0.31 -12.14 9.75
CA ILE A 1 -0.65 -11.12 9.33
C ILE A 1 -1.99 -11.77 9.14
N LYS A 2 -3.03 -11.19 9.72
CA LYS A 2 -4.39 -11.66 9.56
C LYS A 2 -4.95 -11.12 8.25
N MET A 3 -5.34 -12.02 7.38
CA MET A 3 -6.04 -11.65 6.14
C MET A 3 -7.54 -11.87 6.34
N TRP A 4 -8.39 -10.95 5.82
CA TRP A 4 -9.84 -11.01 6.00
C TRP A 4 -10.53 -12.23 5.35
N ASN A 5 -9.89 -12.82 4.37
CA ASN A 5 -10.40 -13.97 3.63
C ASN A 5 -9.76 -15.30 4.02
N LEU A 6 -8.84 -15.30 5.00
CA LEU A 6 -8.19 -16.49 5.51
C LEU A 6 -8.43 -16.67 7.01
N PRO A 7 -8.71 -17.89 7.48
CA PRO A 7 -8.87 -18.17 8.91
C PRO A 7 -7.54 -18.12 9.68
N GLU A 8 -6.43 -18.21 8.99
CA GLU A 8 -5.08 -18.30 9.53
C GLU A 8 -4.24 -17.05 9.23
N TYR A 9 -3.11 -16.92 9.92
CA TYR A 9 -2.16 -15.86 9.64
C TYR A 9 -1.40 -16.12 8.36
N TYR A 10 -1.35 -15.12 7.51
CA TYR A 10 -0.59 -15.15 6.26
C TYR A 10 0.84 -14.68 6.51
N ILE A 11 1.83 -15.55 6.24
CA ILE A 11 3.27 -15.27 6.43
C ILE A 11 4.11 -15.65 5.19
N TYR A 12 3.47 -15.82 4.06
CA TYR A 12 4.12 -16.22 2.82
C TYR A 12 4.67 -14.99 2.09
N GLY A 13 5.96 -14.70 2.26
CA GLY A 13 6.66 -13.56 1.66
C GLY A 13 8.12 -13.86 1.37
N ILE A 14 8.70 -13.09 0.43
CA ILE A 14 10.11 -13.24 0.01
C ILE A 14 11.05 -12.77 1.13
N ILE A 15 10.73 -11.65 1.76
CA ILE A 15 11.47 -11.09 2.90
C ILE A 15 10.49 -10.88 4.04
N CYS A 16 10.76 -11.50 5.18
CA CYS A 16 9.90 -11.42 6.35
C CYS A 16 10.66 -10.99 7.60
N ALA A 17 10.03 -10.15 8.44
CA ALA A 17 10.52 -9.80 9.77
C ALA A 17 9.36 -9.73 10.75
N PHE A 18 9.55 -10.25 11.96
CA PHE A 18 8.56 -10.28 13.01
C PHE A 18 9.18 -9.83 14.32
N GLN A 19 8.53 -8.89 15.03
CA GLN A 19 8.95 -8.40 16.35
C GLN A 19 10.42 -7.96 16.38
N ALA A 20 10.83 -7.22 15.34
CA ALA A 20 12.21 -6.79 15.16
C ALA A 20 12.32 -5.26 15.13
N GLN A 21 13.50 -4.73 15.45
CA GLN A 21 13.82 -3.32 15.44
C GLN A 21 15.02 -3.02 14.53
N ASP A 22 15.20 -1.75 14.16
CA ASP A 22 16.33 -1.26 13.35
C ASP A 22 16.46 -1.99 11.99
N ILE A 23 15.35 -2.26 11.33
CA ILE A 23 15.33 -2.96 10.05
C ILE A 23 15.65 -1.99 8.92
N LYS A 24 16.65 -2.34 8.10
CA LYS A 24 17.03 -1.52 6.94
C LYS A 24 17.16 -2.36 5.68
N ILE A 25 16.41 -1.98 4.65
CA ILE A 25 16.62 -2.45 3.27
C ILE A 25 17.07 -1.25 2.47
N ILE A 26 18.35 -1.20 2.14
CA ILE A 26 18.96 -0.07 1.43
C ILE A 26 19.55 -0.56 0.13
N GLY A 27 18.96 -0.11 -0.99
CA GLY A 27 19.46 -0.36 -2.33
C GLY A 27 20.50 0.70 -2.73
N LYS A 28 21.47 0.27 -3.53
CA LYS A 28 22.32 1.18 -4.31
C LYS A 28 21.67 1.43 -5.67
N CYS A 29 22.21 2.39 -6.44
CA CYS A 29 21.71 2.67 -7.78
C CYS A 29 21.56 1.38 -8.62
N GLY A 30 20.36 1.15 -9.16
CA GLY A 30 20.04 -0.04 -9.94
C GLY A 30 19.69 -1.31 -9.15
N SER A 31 19.59 -1.25 -7.82
CA SER A 31 19.15 -2.41 -7.03
C SER A 31 17.71 -2.79 -7.35
N VAL A 32 17.46 -4.09 -7.56
CA VAL A 32 16.15 -4.64 -7.89
C VAL A 32 15.82 -5.83 -7.00
N ILE A 33 14.62 -5.84 -6.43
CA ILE A 33 14.00 -7.02 -5.85
C ILE A 33 12.94 -7.48 -6.84
N ASN A 34 13.06 -8.72 -7.35
CA ASN A 34 12.17 -9.24 -8.38
C ASN A 34 11.39 -10.44 -7.84
N GLY A 35 10.07 -10.29 -7.70
CA GLY A 35 9.15 -11.33 -7.26
C GLY A 35 8.83 -12.37 -8.34
N GLN A 36 9.25 -12.13 -9.60
CA GLN A 36 9.13 -13.04 -10.75
C GLN A 36 7.69 -13.47 -11.08
N ASP A 37 6.66 -12.74 -10.58
CA ASP A 37 5.26 -13.13 -10.76
C ASP A 37 5.00 -14.62 -10.43
N CYS A 38 5.57 -15.10 -9.32
CA CYS A 38 5.44 -16.48 -8.86
C CYS A 38 4.02 -16.78 -8.38
N TYR A 39 3.06 -16.72 -9.29
CA TYR A 39 1.65 -17.03 -9.02
C TYR A 39 1.46 -18.49 -8.62
N ASP A 40 0.51 -18.74 -7.72
CA ASP A 40 0.19 -20.07 -7.21
C ASP A 40 -1.32 -20.32 -7.33
N GLU A 41 -1.72 -21.28 -8.15
CA GLU A 41 -3.14 -21.67 -8.33
C GLU A 41 -3.81 -22.21 -7.05
N ASN A 42 -3.02 -22.62 -6.08
CA ASN A 42 -3.47 -23.06 -4.75
C ASN A 42 -3.41 -21.95 -3.70
N GLY A 43 -2.90 -20.77 -4.07
CA GLY A 43 -2.77 -19.63 -3.20
C GLY A 43 -4.08 -18.90 -2.93
N GLU A 44 -3.98 -17.75 -2.25
CA GLU A 44 -5.09 -16.86 -2.00
C GLU A 44 -5.77 -16.45 -3.31
N GLU A 45 -7.11 -16.35 -3.31
CA GLU A 45 -7.92 -16.06 -4.50
C GLU A 45 -7.67 -17.02 -5.69
N LYS A 46 -7.03 -18.17 -5.44
CA LYS A 46 -6.67 -19.20 -6.44
C LYS A 46 -5.65 -18.73 -7.50
N PHE A 47 -4.89 -17.70 -7.19
CA PHE A 47 -3.81 -17.28 -8.08
C PHE A 47 -2.67 -16.53 -7.37
N ARG A 48 -2.89 -15.97 -6.16
CA ARG A 48 -1.87 -15.17 -5.50
C ARG A 48 -0.72 -16.03 -4.99
N GLY A 49 0.49 -15.63 -5.30
CA GLY A 49 1.72 -16.22 -4.76
C GLY A 49 2.19 -15.52 -3.49
N PRO A 50 3.51 -15.53 -3.22
CA PRO A 50 4.07 -14.85 -2.06
C PRO A 50 3.95 -13.34 -2.16
N MET A 51 3.78 -12.67 -1.03
CA MET A 51 4.02 -11.23 -0.92
C MET A 51 5.51 -10.92 -1.10
N GLY A 52 5.82 -9.69 -1.42
CA GLY A 52 7.23 -9.27 -1.52
C GLY A 52 7.88 -9.17 -0.15
N ILE A 53 7.55 -8.14 0.60
CA ILE A 53 8.08 -7.86 1.93
C ILE A 53 6.95 -7.91 2.95
N ILE A 54 7.14 -8.65 4.03
CA ILE A 54 6.20 -8.72 5.16
C ILE A 54 6.93 -8.35 6.44
N PHE A 55 6.54 -7.23 7.06
CA PHE A 55 6.99 -6.89 8.40
C PHE A 55 5.78 -6.82 9.35
N SER A 56 5.87 -7.47 10.49
CA SER A 56 4.82 -7.45 11.49
C SER A 56 5.37 -7.18 12.87
N GLN A 57 4.74 -6.25 13.61
CA GLN A 57 5.14 -5.83 14.96
C GLN A 57 6.61 -5.35 15.02
N CYS A 58 7.03 -4.59 13.99
CA CYS A 58 8.41 -4.12 13.84
C CYS A 58 8.49 -2.61 14.06
N GLU A 59 9.68 -2.14 14.48
CA GLU A 59 9.95 -0.73 14.75
C GLU A 59 11.22 -0.26 14.03
N ASP A 60 11.32 1.07 13.81
CA ASP A 60 12.48 1.72 13.24
C ASP A 60 12.88 1.13 11.87
N ILE A 61 11.96 1.20 10.93
CA ILE A 61 12.07 0.59 9.61
C ILE A 61 12.55 1.63 8.60
N THR A 62 13.58 1.29 7.83
CA THR A 62 14.03 2.08 6.67
C THR A 62 14.03 1.24 5.40
N LEU A 63 13.24 1.67 4.41
CA LEU A 63 13.20 1.08 3.07
C LEU A 63 13.65 2.16 2.07
N GLN A 64 14.77 1.95 1.36
CA GLN A 64 15.34 3.02 0.55
C GLN A 64 16.05 2.55 -0.71
N GLY A 65 15.85 3.26 -1.82
CA GLY A 65 16.76 3.28 -2.97
C GLY A 65 16.74 2.02 -3.85
N TYR A 66 15.66 1.25 -3.87
CA TYR A 66 15.53 0.07 -4.71
C TYR A 66 14.28 0.11 -5.58
N THR A 67 14.24 -0.76 -6.58
CA THR A 67 13.04 -1.05 -7.37
C THR A 67 12.51 -2.42 -7.00
N PHE A 68 11.21 -2.51 -6.68
CA PHE A 68 10.50 -3.78 -6.53
C PHE A 68 9.70 -4.05 -7.81
N VAL A 69 9.84 -5.24 -8.39
CA VAL A 69 9.13 -5.61 -9.62
C VAL A 69 8.46 -6.97 -9.52
N ASN A 70 7.39 -7.17 -10.30
CA ASN A 70 6.77 -8.47 -10.54
C ASN A 70 6.34 -9.21 -9.26
N SER A 71 5.54 -8.55 -8.44
CA SER A 71 4.98 -9.17 -7.24
C SER A 71 3.81 -10.08 -7.58
N ALA A 72 3.81 -11.31 -7.09
CA ALA A 72 2.69 -12.24 -7.25
C ALA A 72 1.54 -11.99 -6.24
N ASN A 73 1.73 -11.08 -5.30
CA ASN A 73 0.78 -10.57 -4.32
C ASN A 73 1.20 -9.14 -3.96
N TRP A 74 0.77 -8.57 -2.83
CA TRP A 74 1.19 -7.24 -2.41
C TRP A 74 2.71 -7.11 -2.32
N SER A 75 3.24 -6.01 -2.84
CA SER A 75 4.70 -5.79 -2.85
C SER A 75 5.25 -5.60 -1.45
N HIS A 76 4.58 -4.82 -0.62
CA HIS A 76 5.00 -4.53 0.75
C HIS A 76 3.80 -4.58 1.67
N GLN A 77 3.83 -5.46 2.65
CA GLN A 77 2.86 -5.54 3.73
C GLN A 77 3.54 -5.22 5.05
N LEU A 78 3.09 -4.15 5.70
CA LEU A 78 3.50 -3.79 7.04
C LEU A 78 2.28 -3.86 7.96
N ASP A 79 2.40 -4.58 9.06
CA ASP A 79 1.33 -4.79 10.01
C ASP A 79 1.79 -4.48 11.43
N SER A 80 1.08 -3.60 12.14
CA SER A 80 1.42 -3.20 13.51
C SER A 80 2.85 -2.68 13.66
N CYS A 81 3.34 -1.94 12.65
CA CYS A 81 4.69 -1.38 12.61
C CYS A 81 4.68 0.11 12.93
N GLN A 82 5.81 0.62 13.44
CA GLN A 82 5.96 2.05 13.75
C GLN A 82 7.34 2.61 13.39
N ASN A 83 7.46 3.94 13.30
CA ASN A 83 8.67 4.66 12.90
C ASN A 83 9.19 4.17 11.54
N ILE A 84 8.40 4.39 10.49
CA ILE A 84 8.65 3.85 9.16
C ILE A 84 9.11 4.98 8.24
N ILE A 85 10.25 4.79 7.59
CA ILE A 85 10.78 5.67 6.55
C ILE A 85 10.89 4.88 5.25
N ILE A 86 10.19 5.34 4.22
CA ILE A 86 10.26 4.79 2.85
C ILE A 86 10.68 5.93 1.92
N ASN A 87 11.86 5.81 1.32
CA ASN A 87 12.40 6.88 0.49
C ASN A 87 12.98 6.34 -0.82
N ASN A 88 12.68 7.00 -1.94
CA ASN A 88 13.20 6.65 -3.24
C ASN A 88 13.04 5.16 -3.58
N VAL A 89 11.86 4.60 -3.28
CA VAL A 89 11.47 3.24 -3.66
C VAL A 89 10.61 3.30 -4.92
N LYS A 90 10.89 2.44 -5.88
CA LYS A 90 10.07 2.27 -7.08
C LYS A 90 9.35 0.93 -7.02
N ILE A 91 8.06 0.91 -7.37
CA ILE A 91 7.27 -0.32 -7.47
C ILE A 91 6.68 -0.42 -8.86
N LYS A 92 6.85 -1.59 -9.49
CA LYS A 92 6.25 -1.94 -10.78
C LYS A 92 5.67 -3.33 -10.69
N ALA A 93 4.40 -3.44 -10.33
CA ALA A 93 3.78 -4.72 -10.00
C ALA A 93 2.27 -4.73 -10.27
N GLY A 94 1.72 -5.89 -10.53
CA GLY A 94 0.30 -6.08 -10.83
C GLY A 94 -0.66 -6.05 -9.62
N HIS A 95 -0.14 -5.89 -8.40
CA HIS A 95 -0.89 -5.87 -7.13
C HIS A 95 -0.58 -4.62 -6.32
N ASP A 96 -1.00 -4.56 -5.04
CA ASP A 96 -0.78 -3.41 -4.17
C ASP A 96 0.70 -3.05 -4.03
N GLY A 97 0.95 -1.75 -3.93
CA GLY A 97 2.27 -1.20 -3.65
C GLY A 97 2.63 -1.31 -2.17
N PHE A 98 2.22 -0.34 -1.37
CA PHE A 98 2.38 -0.35 0.08
C PHE A 98 1.04 -0.66 0.74
N ASN A 99 0.97 -1.73 1.51
CA ASN A 99 -0.20 -2.11 2.30
C ASN A 99 0.13 -1.98 3.78
N LEU A 100 -0.58 -1.10 4.49
CA LEU A 100 -0.26 -0.65 5.85
C LEU A 100 -1.44 -0.95 6.77
N HIS A 101 -1.27 -1.88 7.70
CA HIS A 101 -2.28 -2.21 8.69
C HIS A 101 -1.80 -1.83 10.10
N HIS A 102 -2.58 -1.08 10.86
CA HIS A 102 -2.26 -0.68 12.25
C HIS A 102 -0.90 0.04 12.40
N CYS A 103 -0.40 0.63 11.35
CA CYS A 103 0.91 1.29 11.36
C CYS A 103 0.83 2.74 11.86
N SER A 104 1.95 3.27 12.37
CA SER A 104 2.05 4.66 12.83
C SER A 104 3.41 5.29 12.55
N ASP A 105 3.42 6.62 12.51
CA ASP A 105 4.61 7.44 12.35
C ASP A 105 5.38 7.09 11.06
N ILE A 106 4.72 7.33 9.92
CA ILE A 106 5.17 6.88 8.61
C ILE A 106 5.52 8.07 7.74
N GLN A 107 6.69 8.02 7.11
CA GLN A 107 7.11 8.95 6.07
C GLN A 107 7.41 8.19 4.78
N ILE A 108 6.74 8.58 3.68
CA ILE A 108 6.97 8.06 2.33
C ILE A 108 7.35 9.24 1.44
N SER A 109 8.52 9.21 0.83
CA SER A 109 8.97 10.31 -0.01
C SER A 109 9.72 9.85 -1.25
N ASP A 110 9.67 10.67 -2.31
CA ASP A 110 10.41 10.47 -3.56
C ASP A 110 10.14 9.09 -4.21
N CYS A 111 8.97 8.51 -3.97
CA CYS A 111 8.62 7.18 -4.45
C CYS A 111 7.87 7.23 -5.79
N HIS A 112 8.01 6.16 -6.57
CA HIS A 112 7.35 6.01 -7.86
C HIS A 112 6.65 4.66 -7.94
N LEU A 113 5.31 4.66 -7.91
CA LEU A 113 4.49 3.45 -7.89
C LEU A 113 3.69 3.33 -9.18
N GLU A 114 3.86 2.20 -9.85
CA GLU A 114 3.04 1.75 -10.98
C GLU A 114 2.48 0.38 -10.62
N THR A 115 1.19 0.34 -10.26
CA THR A 115 0.54 -0.86 -9.70
C THR A 115 -0.68 -1.27 -10.52
N GLY A 116 -1.05 -2.54 -10.45
CA GLY A 116 -2.31 -3.02 -11.05
C GLY A 116 -3.48 -2.93 -10.07
N ASP A 117 -3.20 -2.96 -8.77
CA ASP A 117 -4.14 -2.75 -7.68
C ASP A 117 -3.76 -1.48 -6.90
N ASP A 118 -4.14 -1.31 -5.66
CA ASP A 118 -3.97 -0.05 -4.93
C ASP A 118 -2.49 0.36 -4.78
N CYS A 119 -2.14 1.65 -5.00
CA CYS A 119 -0.77 2.09 -4.78
C CYS A 119 -0.42 2.12 -3.28
N VAL A 120 -1.28 2.72 -2.48
CA VAL A 120 -1.18 2.69 -1.02
C VAL A 120 -2.51 2.23 -0.45
N ALA A 121 -2.49 1.09 0.21
CA ALA A 121 -3.64 0.49 0.86
C ALA A 121 -3.45 0.37 2.36
N GLY A 122 -4.53 0.16 3.08
CA GLY A 122 -4.49 -0.18 4.50
C GLY A 122 -5.51 0.56 5.36
N TYR A 123 -5.46 0.28 6.63
CA TYR A 123 -6.42 0.81 7.61
C TYR A 123 -5.77 1.00 8.98
N ASP A 124 -6.43 1.76 9.84
CA ASP A 124 -5.95 2.12 11.17
C ASP A 124 -4.52 2.69 11.16
N ILE A 125 -4.27 3.54 10.14
CA ILE A 125 -2.99 4.22 9.95
C ILE A 125 -3.00 5.52 10.78
N ARG A 126 -1.87 5.84 11.40
CA ARG A 126 -1.70 7.10 12.15
C ARG A 126 -0.44 7.84 11.74
N ASN A 127 -0.54 9.15 11.63
CA ASN A 127 0.59 10.04 11.32
C ASN A 127 1.34 9.59 10.05
N LEU A 128 0.65 9.57 8.91
CA LEU A 128 1.25 9.31 7.61
C LEU A 128 1.54 10.63 6.89
N LEU A 129 2.78 10.82 6.49
CA LEU A 129 3.18 11.87 5.56
C LEU A 129 3.73 11.25 4.27
N VAL A 130 3.06 11.54 3.16
CA VAL A 130 3.49 11.15 1.81
C VAL A 130 3.81 12.42 1.04
N ARG A 131 5.00 12.52 0.44
CA ARG A 131 5.38 13.70 -0.33
C ARG A 131 6.25 13.37 -1.53
N ASP A 132 6.18 14.23 -2.53
CA ASP A 132 7.01 14.17 -3.73
C ASP A 132 6.95 12.79 -4.43
N CYS A 133 5.76 12.18 -4.45
CA CYS A 133 5.54 10.83 -4.98
C CYS A 133 4.73 10.84 -6.26
N TYR A 134 5.02 9.88 -7.13
CA TYR A 134 4.26 9.58 -8.34
C TYR A 134 3.47 8.29 -8.16
N PHE A 135 2.19 8.32 -8.53
CA PHE A 135 1.28 7.19 -8.41
C PHE A 135 0.52 6.94 -9.72
N ASN A 136 0.55 5.69 -10.17
CA ASN A 136 -0.21 5.21 -11.31
C ASN A 136 -0.79 3.84 -11.00
N THR A 137 -2.08 3.65 -11.22
CA THR A 137 -2.74 2.36 -10.98
C THR A 137 -4.00 2.17 -11.81
N ALA A 138 -4.38 0.91 -12.03
CA ALA A 138 -5.67 0.51 -12.58
C ALA A 138 -6.76 0.29 -11.52
N CYS A 139 -6.52 0.64 -10.25
CA CYS A 139 -7.49 0.52 -9.16
C CYS A 139 -7.61 1.85 -8.38
N ASN A 140 -7.51 1.84 -7.08
CA ASN A 140 -7.49 3.08 -6.31
C ASN A 140 -6.04 3.51 -6.06
N VAL A 141 -5.76 4.79 -6.16
CA VAL A 141 -4.41 5.24 -5.81
C VAL A 141 -4.19 5.08 -4.32
N LEU A 142 -5.15 5.55 -3.52
CA LEU A 142 -5.13 5.52 -2.07
C LEU A 142 -6.40 4.82 -1.58
N ARG A 143 -6.31 3.58 -1.13
CA ARG A 143 -7.40 2.84 -0.48
C ARG A 143 -7.06 2.67 0.99
N ILE A 144 -7.24 3.72 1.76
CA ILE A 144 -6.74 3.81 3.12
C ILE A 144 -7.77 4.36 4.09
N GLY A 145 -7.56 4.07 5.38
CA GLY A 145 -8.28 4.66 6.49
C GLY A 145 -7.37 4.91 7.69
N GLY A 146 -7.64 5.95 8.44
CA GLY A 146 -6.84 6.30 9.61
C GLY A 146 -6.91 7.78 9.97
N ASN A 147 -5.95 8.24 10.75
CA ASN A 147 -5.92 9.55 11.36
C ASN A 147 -4.61 10.29 11.07
N LYS A 148 -4.69 11.56 10.70
CA LYS A 148 -3.58 12.43 10.29
C LYS A 148 -2.81 11.88 9.10
N LEU A 149 -3.48 11.77 7.96
CA LEU A 149 -2.94 11.29 6.71
C LEU A 149 -2.73 12.48 5.76
N ILE A 150 -1.50 12.79 5.43
CA ILE A 150 -1.15 13.96 4.61
C ILE A 150 -0.42 13.49 3.34
N PHE A 151 -0.95 13.93 2.19
CA PHE A 151 -0.35 13.76 0.87
C PHE A 151 -0.02 15.14 0.31
N ASP A 152 1.25 15.41 0.05
CA ASP A 152 1.76 16.72 -0.33
C ASP A 152 2.69 16.64 -1.54
N HIS A 153 2.52 17.50 -2.55
CA HIS A 153 3.29 17.50 -3.78
C HIS A 153 3.32 16.13 -4.49
N CYS A 154 2.18 15.43 -4.52
CA CYS A 154 2.08 14.14 -5.20
C CYS A 154 1.47 14.29 -6.60
N LYS A 155 1.80 13.36 -7.49
CA LYS A 155 1.18 13.25 -8.81
C LYS A 155 0.40 11.94 -8.92
N PHE A 156 -0.89 12.05 -9.24
CA PHE A 156 -1.84 10.95 -9.39
C PHE A 156 -2.24 10.83 -10.86
N VAL A 157 -1.83 9.74 -11.51
CA VAL A 157 -1.97 9.59 -12.97
C VAL A 157 -2.72 8.32 -13.32
N GLY A 158 -3.71 8.42 -14.21
CA GLY A 158 -4.37 7.33 -14.90
C GLY A 158 -4.14 7.43 -16.42
N PRO A 159 -4.60 6.45 -17.18
CA PRO A 159 -4.95 5.10 -16.74
C PRO A 159 -3.75 4.32 -16.21
N GLY A 160 -3.98 3.16 -15.58
CA GLY A 160 -2.91 2.31 -15.07
C GLY A 160 -2.00 1.75 -16.17
N HIS A 161 -0.71 1.67 -15.91
CA HIS A 161 0.25 0.99 -16.80
C HIS A 161 0.14 -0.53 -16.70
N TYR A 162 -0.28 -1.04 -15.54
CA TYR A 162 -0.56 -2.45 -15.29
C TYR A 162 -2.08 -2.65 -15.16
N PRO A 163 -2.65 -3.74 -15.71
CA PRO A 163 -4.06 -4.04 -15.53
C PRO A 163 -4.34 -4.52 -14.09
N HIS A 164 -5.50 -4.19 -13.59
CA HIS A 164 -6.02 -4.81 -12.37
C HIS A 164 -6.20 -6.31 -12.60
N ARG A 165 -5.57 -7.14 -11.79
CA ARG A 165 -5.43 -8.58 -12.05
C ARG A 165 -6.77 -9.32 -12.20
N SER A 166 -7.75 -8.99 -11.34
CA SER A 166 -9.04 -9.71 -11.35
C SER A 166 -10.00 -9.24 -12.44
N THR A 167 -9.91 -7.98 -12.88
CA THR A 167 -10.85 -7.39 -13.84
C THR A 167 -10.25 -7.16 -15.22
N ASN A 168 -8.94 -7.25 -15.35
CA ASN A 168 -8.17 -6.92 -16.55
C ASN A 168 -8.43 -5.47 -17.06
N SER A 169 -8.85 -4.58 -16.17
CA SER A 169 -9.09 -3.15 -16.45
C SER A 169 -7.82 -2.35 -16.23
N TYR A 170 -7.64 -1.30 -17.03
CA TYR A 170 -6.58 -0.31 -16.87
C TYR A 170 -7.07 1.02 -16.27
N ASN A 171 -8.38 1.16 -16.04
CA ASN A 171 -8.98 2.40 -15.60
C ASN A 171 -8.68 2.67 -14.12
N THR A 172 -8.05 3.80 -13.82
CA THR A 172 -7.92 4.30 -12.46
C THR A 172 -9.32 4.55 -11.88
N HIS A 173 -9.70 3.80 -10.85
CA HIS A 173 -11.03 3.85 -10.27
C HIS A 173 -11.25 5.11 -9.44
N ALA A 174 -10.34 5.40 -8.50
CA ALA A 174 -10.38 6.60 -7.68
C ALA A 174 -8.98 7.02 -7.22
N VAL A 175 -8.80 8.31 -6.94
CA VAL A 175 -7.60 8.79 -6.25
C VAL A 175 -7.64 8.34 -4.80
N PHE A 176 -8.72 8.61 -4.09
CA PHE A 176 -8.90 8.24 -2.70
C PHE A 176 -10.18 7.42 -2.52
N LYS A 177 -10.05 6.24 -1.93
CA LYS A 177 -11.17 5.44 -1.43
C LYS A 177 -10.98 5.19 0.05
N TYR A 178 -11.90 5.70 0.88
CA TYR A 178 -11.83 5.45 2.30
C TYR A 178 -12.00 3.96 2.60
N TYR A 179 -11.06 3.41 3.37
CA TYR A 179 -11.09 2.00 3.75
C TYR A 179 -11.61 1.82 5.17
N ALA A 180 -12.91 1.60 5.26
CA ALA A 180 -13.58 1.21 6.48
C ALA A 180 -13.57 -0.32 6.59
N ILE A 181 -12.78 -0.87 7.51
CA ILE A 181 -12.71 -2.31 7.72
C ILE A 181 -13.71 -2.76 8.79
N CYS A 182 -14.39 -3.87 8.56
CA CYS A 182 -15.38 -4.40 9.49
C CYS A 182 -14.94 -5.71 10.22
N CYS A 183 -13.85 -6.32 9.77
CA CYS A 183 -13.40 -7.62 10.28
C CYS A 183 -12.22 -7.55 11.27
N ASP A 184 -11.75 -6.34 11.59
CA ASP A 184 -10.65 -6.12 12.52
C ASP A 184 -10.93 -4.91 13.42
N LYS A 185 -10.21 -4.81 14.53
CA LYS A 185 -10.34 -3.66 15.44
C LYS A 185 -9.46 -2.50 14.96
N ILE A 186 -10.00 -1.31 15.02
CA ILE A 186 -9.26 -0.08 14.87
C ILE A 186 -9.07 0.61 16.22
N ARG A 187 -8.03 1.42 16.32
CA ARG A 187 -7.70 2.19 17.53
C ARG A 187 -8.61 3.42 17.69
N GLU A 188 -8.97 4.06 16.58
CA GLU A 188 -9.82 5.24 16.53
C GLU A 188 -10.43 5.45 15.14
N ASP A 189 -11.51 6.24 15.06
CA ASP A 189 -12.10 6.63 13.77
C ASP A 189 -11.14 7.50 12.97
N GLY A 190 -11.27 7.46 11.64
CA GLY A 190 -10.42 8.23 10.74
C GLY A 190 -10.80 9.72 10.73
N ASN A 191 -9.78 10.58 10.79
CA ASN A 191 -9.92 12.02 10.62
C ASN A 191 -8.64 12.65 10.04
N ASP A 192 -8.66 13.96 9.76
CA ASP A 192 -7.51 14.74 9.30
C ASP A 192 -6.82 14.15 8.08
N ILE A 193 -7.58 13.87 7.01
CA ILE A 193 -7.06 13.38 5.75
C ILE A 193 -6.92 14.55 4.78
N ILE A 194 -5.69 14.85 4.37
CA ILE A 194 -5.36 16.03 3.58
C ILE A 194 -4.59 15.63 2.33
N ILE A 195 -5.09 16.01 1.16
CA ILE A 195 -4.33 15.97 -0.11
C ILE A 195 -4.15 17.42 -0.56
N LYS A 196 -2.91 17.87 -0.71
CA LYS A 196 -2.59 19.24 -1.03
C LYS A 196 -1.43 19.37 -2.02
N ASN A 197 -1.35 20.52 -2.72
CA ASN A 197 -0.27 20.86 -3.66
C ASN A 197 0.01 19.76 -4.70
N SER A 198 -1.01 19.01 -5.10
CA SER A 198 -0.87 17.78 -5.87
C SER A 198 -1.55 17.89 -7.24
N GLU A 199 -1.09 17.09 -8.18
CA GLU A 199 -1.57 17.04 -9.55
C GLU A 199 -2.40 15.79 -9.81
N PHE A 200 -3.46 15.91 -10.62
CA PHE A 200 -4.34 14.81 -11.01
C PHE A 200 -4.46 14.79 -12.54
N GLU A 201 -4.18 13.65 -13.15
CA GLU A 201 -4.19 13.46 -14.59
C GLU A 201 -4.92 12.16 -14.96
N ASP A 202 -5.94 12.25 -15.81
CA ASP A 202 -6.73 11.11 -16.33
C ASP A 202 -7.27 10.14 -15.27
N VAL A 203 -7.67 10.66 -14.11
CA VAL A 203 -8.29 9.88 -13.04
C VAL A 203 -9.82 9.96 -13.12
N THR A 204 -10.51 8.84 -12.91
CA THR A 204 -11.96 8.76 -13.08
C THR A 204 -12.72 9.48 -11.97
N LYS A 205 -12.27 9.35 -10.72
CA LYS A 205 -12.91 9.92 -9.53
C LYS A 205 -11.86 10.40 -8.54
N LEU A 206 -12.13 11.51 -7.85
CA LEU A 206 -11.25 11.99 -6.79
C LEU A 206 -11.51 11.24 -5.48
N LEU A 207 -12.77 11.01 -5.13
CA LEU A 207 -13.15 10.42 -3.85
C LEU A 207 -14.24 9.36 -4.02
N VAL A 208 -14.08 8.25 -3.33
CA VAL A 208 -15.12 7.25 -3.09
C VAL A 208 -15.21 6.99 -1.58
N TYR A 209 -16.43 7.12 -1.04
CA TYR A 209 -16.75 6.78 0.34
C TYR A 209 -17.92 5.80 0.36
N ASP A 210 -17.72 4.63 0.96
CA ASP A 210 -18.72 3.59 1.06
C ASP A 210 -19.24 3.50 2.50
N HIS A 211 -20.54 3.71 2.68
CA HIS A 211 -21.21 3.72 3.99
C HIS A 211 -21.53 2.33 4.54
N GLY A 212 -21.21 1.26 3.84
CA GLY A 212 -21.62 -0.10 4.21
C GLY A 212 -20.93 -0.70 5.43
N ASN A 213 -19.98 0.02 6.06
CA ASN A 213 -19.15 -0.49 7.13
C ASN A 213 -19.27 0.34 8.40
N GLU A 214 -18.94 -0.28 9.55
CA GLU A 214 -19.10 0.30 10.88
C GLU A 214 -18.12 1.43 11.22
N GLN A 215 -17.05 1.57 10.46
CA GLN A 215 -16.06 2.62 10.70
C GLN A 215 -16.40 3.87 9.92
N MET A 216 -16.49 4.96 10.62
CA MET A 216 -16.82 6.27 10.06
C MET A 216 -15.59 7.15 9.96
N MET A 217 -15.51 7.93 8.90
CA MET A 217 -14.60 9.06 8.83
C MET A 217 -15.26 10.23 9.55
N GLN A 218 -14.61 10.79 10.55
CA GLN A 218 -15.03 12.02 11.22
C GLN A 218 -14.42 13.24 10.51
N HIS A 219 -15.09 14.34 10.59
CA HIS A 219 -14.70 15.62 9.96
C HIS A 219 -13.61 16.33 10.75
#